data_e652d40b806de972a217e1240ce43dfa
#
_entry.id   e652d40b806de972a217e1240ce43dfa
#
_cell.length_a   1.000
_cell.length_b   1.000
_cell.length_c   1.000
_cell.angle_alpha   90.00
_cell.angle_beta   90.00
_cell.angle_gamma   90.00
#
_symmetry.space_group_name_H-M   'P 1'
#
loop_
_entity.id
_entity.type
_entity.pdbx_description
1 polymer ?
#
loop_
_entity_poly.entity_id
_entity_poly.type
_entity_poly.pdbx_seq_one_letter_code
_entity_poly.pdbx_strand_id
1 'polypeptide(L)'
;SLNVFDDIGEGCSEQISLTVGNPPEVEIIAPLNNEVYSTGDSVVFQGSISDAEDQPSELSVVWSSSLDGELSIGTANSQGISQFASSTLSAGIHSILVTATDSTGLTSDDLILFRVNTPPTAPNVTLSPDPISSTQTLNVVATGSTDADGDNISYSYQWFENGILVSATGTSISATDLDVGEVWTVQVTPNDGYVDGNYTETSITISNSEPVISSVLISSSDGGSSYNDS
;
A
#
# COMPACT_ATOMS: atom_id res chain seq x y z
N SER A 1 -40.93 -45.21 0.27
CA SER A 1 -40.88 -46.48 1.03
C SER A 1 -40.55 -47.65 0.09
N LEU A 2 -39.65 -48.51 0.48
CA LEU A 2 -39.37 -49.79 -0.17
C LEU A 2 -40.11 -50.85 0.60
N ASN A 3 -41.00 -51.59 -0.06
CA ASN A 3 -41.71 -52.74 0.50
C ASN A 3 -41.14 -54.02 -0.13
N VAL A 4 -40.67 -54.90 0.66
CA VAL A 4 -40.21 -56.22 0.24
C VAL A 4 -41.10 -57.27 0.87
N PHE A 5 -41.63 -58.18 0.06
CA PHE A 5 -42.50 -59.27 0.50
C PHE A 5 -41.78 -60.62 0.27
N ASP A 6 -41.95 -61.55 1.18
CA ASP A 6 -41.51 -62.93 0.99
C ASP A 6 -42.54 -63.75 0.24
N ASP A 7 -42.26 -65.01 -0.01
CA ASP A 7 -43.10 -65.95 -0.77
C ASP A 7 -44.39 -66.39 -0.03
N ILE A 8 -44.57 -66.03 1.23
CA ILE A 8 -45.77 -66.22 2.02
C ILE A 8 -46.55 -64.93 2.28
N GLY A 9 -46.06 -63.80 1.69
CA GLY A 9 -46.76 -62.50 1.77
C GLY A 9 -46.46 -61.68 3.02
N GLU A 10 -45.49 -62.07 3.84
CA GLU A 10 -44.99 -61.23 4.93
C GLU A 10 -44.07 -60.14 4.38
N GLY A 11 -44.38 -58.90 4.68
CA GLY A 11 -43.65 -57.78 4.17
C GLY A 11 -42.90 -57.02 5.26
N CYS A 12 -41.67 -56.62 4.99
CA CYS A 12 -41.03 -55.56 5.74
C CYS A 12 -40.98 -54.26 4.88
N SER A 13 -41.26 -53.14 5.50
CA SER A 13 -41.16 -51.84 4.89
C SER A 13 -40.09 -51.04 5.61
N GLU A 14 -39.19 -50.45 4.86
CA GLU A 14 -38.24 -49.45 5.37
C GLU A 14 -38.61 -48.08 4.74
N GLN A 15 -38.67 -47.08 5.57
CA GLN A 15 -38.95 -45.70 5.11
C GLN A 15 -37.64 -44.94 5.12
N ILE A 16 -37.18 -44.55 3.94
CA ILE A 16 -36.09 -43.63 3.77
C ILE A 16 -36.71 -42.23 3.64
N SER A 17 -36.37 -41.33 4.57
CA SER A 17 -36.70 -39.93 4.43
C SER A 17 -35.60 -39.27 3.60
N LEU A 18 -35.98 -38.71 2.47
CA LEU A 18 -35.13 -37.89 1.67
C LEU A 18 -35.52 -36.42 1.92
N THR A 19 -34.66 -35.66 2.54
CA THR A 19 -34.78 -34.22 2.67
C THR A 19 -34.25 -33.60 1.40
N VAL A 20 -35.09 -32.83 0.69
CA VAL A 20 -34.66 -32.04 -0.47
C VAL A 20 -34.77 -30.59 -0.03
N GLY A 21 -33.64 -29.89 0.01
CA GLY A 21 -33.54 -28.48 0.30
C GLY A 21 -32.78 -27.77 -0.82
N ASN A 22 -32.81 -26.46 -0.81
CA ASN A 22 -31.93 -25.61 -1.63
C ASN A 22 -30.72 -25.21 -0.77
N PRO A 23 -29.53 -25.06 -1.35
CA PRO A 23 -28.41 -24.49 -0.61
C PRO A 23 -28.66 -22.99 -0.37
N PRO A 24 -28.05 -22.40 0.68
CA PRO A 24 -28.14 -20.95 0.93
C PRO A 24 -27.62 -20.11 -0.24
N GLU A 25 -28.08 -18.87 -0.33
CA GLU A 25 -27.47 -17.85 -1.19
C GLU A 25 -26.52 -16.99 -0.36
N VAL A 26 -25.31 -16.71 -0.90
CA VAL A 26 -24.24 -15.99 -0.22
C VAL A 26 -23.63 -14.96 -1.16
N GLU A 27 -23.43 -13.74 -0.68
CA GLU A 27 -22.75 -12.66 -1.41
C GLU A 27 -21.90 -11.82 -0.45
N ILE A 28 -20.64 -11.59 -0.77
CA ILE A 28 -19.77 -10.64 -0.05
C ILE A 28 -20.07 -9.23 -0.54
N ILE A 29 -20.51 -8.37 0.39
CA ILE A 29 -20.79 -6.95 0.12
C ILE A 29 -19.56 -6.09 0.38
N ALA A 30 -18.77 -6.42 1.42
CA ALA A 30 -17.55 -5.74 1.79
C ALA A 30 -16.54 -6.74 2.39
N PRO A 31 -15.23 -6.51 2.18
CA PRO A 31 -14.64 -5.49 1.32
C PRO A 31 -14.91 -5.75 -0.17
N LEU A 32 -14.68 -4.73 -1.04
CA LEU A 32 -14.82 -4.93 -2.48
C LEU A 32 -13.63 -5.74 -3.04
N ASN A 33 -13.88 -6.44 -4.13
CA ASN A 33 -12.83 -7.19 -4.80
C ASN A 33 -11.73 -6.26 -5.34
N ASN A 34 -10.45 -6.61 -5.11
CA ASN A 34 -9.24 -5.85 -5.43
C ASN A 34 -9.06 -4.52 -4.66
N GLU A 35 -9.75 -4.33 -3.56
CA GLU A 35 -9.50 -3.20 -2.64
C GLU A 35 -8.11 -3.32 -1.99
N VAL A 36 -7.53 -2.18 -1.58
CA VAL A 36 -6.23 -2.12 -0.90
C VAL A 36 -6.41 -1.39 0.42
N TYR A 37 -5.95 -2.01 1.49
CA TYR A 37 -5.91 -1.48 2.84
C TYR A 37 -4.46 -1.40 3.31
N SER A 38 -4.15 -0.50 4.23
CA SER A 38 -2.85 -0.50 4.91
C SER A 38 -2.86 -1.44 6.13
N THR A 39 -1.69 -1.96 6.48
CA THR A 39 -1.53 -2.73 7.72
C THR A 39 -2.03 -1.95 8.94
N GLY A 40 -2.92 -2.56 9.73
CA GLY A 40 -3.55 -1.93 10.88
C GLY A 40 -4.86 -1.20 10.60
N ASP A 41 -5.25 -1.05 9.35
CA ASP A 41 -6.57 -0.52 9.00
C ASP A 41 -7.69 -1.45 9.49
N SER A 42 -8.81 -0.85 9.90
CA SER A 42 -10.00 -1.61 10.26
C SER A 42 -10.79 -1.99 9.02
N VAL A 43 -10.64 -3.24 8.58
CA VAL A 43 -11.39 -3.80 7.45
C VAL A 43 -12.73 -4.31 7.94
N VAL A 44 -13.81 -3.85 7.33
CA VAL A 44 -15.18 -4.31 7.61
C VAL A 44 -15.53 -5.43 6.63
N PHE A 45 -15.89 -6.58 7.17
CA PHE A 45 -16.43 -7.72 6.44
C PHE A 45 -17.95 -7.70 6.56
N GLN A 46 -18.64 -7.77 5.45
CA GLN A 46 -20.11 -7.82 5.39
C GLN A 46 -20.55 -8.74 4.26
N GLY A 47 -21.46 -9.66 4.58
CA GLY A 47 -22.08 -10.56 3.62
C GLY A 47 -23.59 -10.56 3.74
N SER A 48 -24.27 -10.80 2.61
CA SER A 48 -25.70 -11.08 2.53
C SER A 48 -25.91 -12.59 2.45
N ILE A 49 -26.69 -13.14 3.36
CA ILE A 49 -26.95 -14.56 3.51
C ILE A 49 -28.46 -14.79 3.53
N SER A 50 -28.96 -15.65 2.68
CA SER A 50 -30.38 -16.02 2.65
C SER A 50 -30.58 -17.48 2.28
N ASP A 51 -31.74 -18.01 2.64
CA ASP A 51 -32.16 -19.37 2.30
C ASP A 51 -33.68 -19.39 2.05
N ALA A 52 -34.13 -20.35 1.23
CA ALA A 52 -35.54 -20.46 0.90
C ALA A 52 -36.37 -21.14 2.01
N GLU A 53 -35.74 -22.01 2.78
CA GLU A 53 -36.34 -22.87 3.79
C GLU A 53 -35.99 -22.44 5.22
N ASP A 54 -34.76 -21.94 5.44
CA ASP A 54 -34.24 -21.59 6.77
C ASP A 54 -34.22 -20.07 7.01
N GLN A 55 -34.41 -19.67 8.27
CA GLN A 55 -34.22 -18.27 8.65
C GLN A 55 -32.72 -17.91 8.65
N PRO A 56 -32.33 -16.68 8.30
CA PRO A 56 -30.91 -16.29 8.27
C PRO A 56 -30.13 -16.52 9.59
N SER A 57 -30.83 -16.44 10.72
CA SER A 57 -30.24 -16.70 12.04
C SER A 57 -29.99 -18.18 12.36
N GLU A 58 -30.49 -19.09 11.54
CA GLU A 58 -30.31 -20.55 11.64
C GLU A 58 -29.17 -21.02 10.76
N LEU A 59 -28.74 -20.20 9.79
CA LEU A 59 -27.63 -20.50 8.89
C LEU A 59 -26.29 -20.30 9.62
N SER A 60 -25.44 -21.31 9.57
CA SER A 60 -24.04 -21.20 10.05
C SER A 60 -23.21 -20.46 9.02
N VAL A 61 -22.50 -19.40 9.42
CA VAL A 61 -21.66 -18.57 8.54
C VAL A 61 -20.22 -18.60 9.05
N VAL A 62 -19.29 -18.98 8.17
CA VAL A 62 -17.86 -19.01 8.45
C VAL A 62 -17.14 -18.11 7.45
N TRP A 63 -16.34 -17.19 7.98
CA TRP A 63 -15.43 -16.35 7.22
C TRP A 63 -13.99 -16.82 7.42
N SER A 64 -13.26 -16.97 6.33
CA SER A 64 -11.86 -17.36 6.36
C SER A 64 -11.00 -16.56 5.39
N SER A 65 -9.71 -16.43 5.73
CA SER A 65 -8.67 -15.82 4.92
C SER A 65 -7.62 -16.85 4.56
N SER A 66 -7.08 -16.78 3.35
CA SER A 66 -5.98 -17.62 2.90
C SER A 66 -4.69 -17.43 3.73
N LEU A 67 -4.49 -16.25 4.33
CA LEU A 67 -3.30 -15.91 5.12
C LEU A 67 -3.53 -16.10 6.62
N ASP A 68 -4.72 -15.70 7.13
CA ASP A 68 -4.97 -15.64 8.58
C ASP A 68 -5.88 -16.77 9.10
N GLY A 69 -6.34 -17.66 8.20
CA GLY A 69 -7.24 -18.77 8.58
C GLY A 69 -8.65 -18.29 8.88
N GLU A 70 -9.27 -18.85 9.91
CA GLU A 70 -10.62 -18.49 10.32
C GLU A 70 -10.66 -17.09 10.94
N LEU A 71 -11.51 -16.22 10.36
CA LEU A 71 -11.68 -14.83 10.81
C LEU A 71 -12.90 -14.66 11.72
N SER A 72 -13.98 -15.37 11.42
CA SER A 72 -15.23 -15.30 12.19
C SER A 72 -16.10 -16.53 11.95
N ILE A 73 -16.74 -16.99 13.03
CA ILE A 73 -17.82 -17.99 12.99
C ILE A 73 -19.06 -17.39 13.66
N GLY A 74 -20.24 -17.59 13.08
CA GLY A 74 -21.50 -17.12 13.66
C GLY A 74 -22.69 -17.44 12.78
N THR A 75 -23.69 -16.60 12.88
CA THR A 75 -24.91 -16.63 12.06
C THR A 75 -25.15 -15.24 11.48
N ALA A 76 -26.00 -15.15 10.46
CA ALA A 76 -26.49 -13.86 9.99
C ALA A 76 -27.54 -13.30 10.99
N ASN A 77 -27.74 -11.99 11.00
CA ASN A 77 -28.85 -11.37 11.74
C ASN A 77 -30.20 -11.63 11.03
N SER A 78 -31.30 -11.20 11.64
CA SER A 78 -32.65 -11.40 11.09
C SER A 78 -32.89 -10.72 9.73
N GLN A 79 -31.97 -9.87 9.26
CA GLN A 79 -32.01 -9.20 7.96
C GLN A 79 -31.12 -9.92 6.94
N GLY A 80 -30.50 -11.03 7.31
CA GLY A 80 -29.59 -11.78 6.45
C GLY A 80 -28.17 -11.19 6.37
N ILE A 81 -27.77 -10.33 7.31
CA ILE A 81 -26.45 -9.71 7.29
C ILE A 81 -25.53 -10.39 8.32
N SER A 82 -24.40 -10.92 7.84
CA SER A 82 -23.24 -11.30 8.64
C SER A 82 -22.20 -10.20 8.55
N GLN A 83 -21.75 -9.66 9.70
CA GLN A 83 -20.82 -8.52 9.72
C GLN A 83 -19.89 -8.57 10.93
N PHE A 84 -18.62 -8.27 10.69
CA PHE A 84 -17.58 -8.04 11.71
C PHE A 84 -16.49 -7.11 11.15
N ALA A 85 -15.51 -6.73 11.95
CA ALA A 85 -14.33 -5.97 11.53
C ALA A 85 -13.06 -6.56 12.12
N SER A 86 -11.96 -6.45 11.39
CA SER A 86 -10.62 -6.82 11.84
C SER A 86 -9.60 -5.75 11.48
N SER A 87 -8.66 -5.48 12.40
CA SER A 87 -7.50 -4.60 12.20
C SER A 87 -6.16 -5.34 12.40
N THR A 88 -6.21 -6.67 12.45
CA THR A 88 -5.04 -7.51 12.73
C THR A 88 -4.71 -8.44 11.56
N LEU A 89 -5.17 -8.09 10.36
CA LEU A 89 -4.88 -8.88 9.16
C LEU A 89 -3.39 -8.80 8.83
N SER A 90 -2.83 -9.91 8.40
CA SER A 90 -1.45 -9.99 7.90
C SER A 90 -1.28 -9.20 6.61
N ALA A 91 -0.07 -8.70 6.35
CA ALA A 91 0.24 -8.10 5.05
C ALA A 91 0.23 -9.15 3.93
N GLY A 92 -0.25 -8.75 2.74
CA GLY A 92 -0.30 -9.61 1.56
C GLY A 92 -1.65 -9.64 0.86
N ILE A 93 -1.77 -10.52 -0.13
CA ILE A 93 -3.03 -10.73 -0.88
C ILE A 93 -3.86 -11.79 -0.16
N HIS A 94 -5.01 -11.39 0.34
CA HIS A 94 -5.99 -12.27 0.96
C HIS A 94 -6.99 -12.78 -0.06
N SER A 95 -7.25 -14.09 -0.04
CA SER A 95 -8.45 -14.70 -0.60
C SER A 95 -9.42 -14.89 0.56
N ILE A 96 -10.53 -14.16 0.54
CA ILE A 96 -11.57 -14.21 1.57
C ILE A 96 -12.70 -15.08 1.07
N LEU A 97 -12.98 -16.12 1.82
CA LEU A 97 -14.08 -17.04 1.58
C LEU A 97 -15.09 -16.88 2.70
N VAL A 98 -16.36 -16.68 2.32
CA VAL A 98 -17.50 -16.85 3.22
C VAL A 98 -18.25 -18.10 2.82
N THR A 99 -18.56 -18.95 3.78
CA THR A 99 -19.32 -20.17 3.59
C THR A 99 -20.54 -20.11 4.49
N ALA A 100 -21.75 -20.30 3.91
CA ALA A 100 -22.97 -20.50 4.66
C ALA A 100 -23.40 -21.97 4.58
N THR A 101 -23.95 -22.48 5.68
CA THR A 101 -24.46 -23.86 5.79
C THR A 101 -25.87 -23.83 6.38
N ASP A 102 -26.81 -24.51 5.74
CA ASP A 102 -28.18 -24.63 6.18
C ASP A 102 -28.37 -25.71 7.26
N SER A 103 -29.61 -25.87 7.73
CA SER A 103 -29.98 -26.89 8.75
C SER A 103 -29.90 -28.32 8.23
N THR A 104 -29.86 -28.53 6.91
CA THR A 104 -29.73 -29.84 6.28
C THR A 104 -28.29 -30.21 5.92
N GLY A 105 -27.34 -29.26 6.04
CA GLY A 105 -25.94 -29.44 5.76
C GLY A 105 -25.55 -29.07 4.32
N LEU A 106 -26.45 -28.44 3.52
CA LEU A 106 -26.07 -27.88 2.23
C LEU A 106 -25.30 -26.58 2.41
N THR A 107 -24.36 -26.32 1.53
CA THR A 107 -23.44 -25.18 1.63
C THR A 107 -23.39 -24.38 0.35
N SER A 108 -23.19 -23.07 0.49
CA SER A 108 -22.74 -22.17 -0.57
C SER A 108 -21.63 -21.26 -0.07
N ASP A 109 -20.84 -20.77 -1.00
CA ASP A 109 -19.73 -19.88 -0.72
C ASP A 109 -19.60 -18.74 -1.74
N ASP A 110 -18.99 -17.66 -1.30
CA ASP A 110 -18.54 -16.57 -2.16
C ASP A 110 -17.11 -16.17 -1.80
N LEU A 111 -16.37 -15.66 -2.80
CA LEU A 111 -14.94 -15.42 -2.68
C LEU A 111 -14.54 -14.10 -3.34
N ILE A 112 -13.77 -13.31 -2.60
CA ILE A 112 -13.11 -12.11 -3.12
C ILE A 112 -11.61 -12.13 -2.84
N LEU A 113 -10.89 -11.28 -3.54
CA LEU A 113 -9.49 -10.96 -3.28
C LEU A 113 -9.36 -9.51 -2.86
N PHE A 114 -8.53 -9.22 -1.85
CA PHE A 114 -8.09 -7.88 -1.53
C PHE A 114 -6.66 -7.90 -0.99
N ARG A 115 -6.03 -6.72 -0.89
CA ARG A 115 -4.64 -6.60 -0.43
C ARG A 115 -4.59 -5.83 0.89
N VAL A 116 -3.77 -6.32 1.82
CA VAL A 116 -3.27 -5.54 2.96
C VAL A 116 -1.82 -5.18 2.68
N ASN A 117 -1.54 -3.90 2.52
CA ASN A 117 -0.25 -3.35 2.10
C ASN A 117 0.51 -2.73 3.27
N THR A 118 1.82 -2.93 3.30
CA THR A 118 2.71 -2.25 4.24
C THR A 118 3.40 -1.10 3.50
N PRO A 119 3.25 0.17 3.95
CA PRO A 119 3.93 1.29 3.31
C PRO A 119 5.45 1.14 3.35
N PRO A 120 6.18 1.65 2.34
CA PRO A 120 7.63 1.63 2.33
C PRO A 120 8.22 2.51 3.44
N THR A 121 9.42 2.14 3.92
CA THR A 121 10.15 2.92 4.92
C THR A 121 10.68 4.23 4.33
N ALA A 122 10.83 5.26 5.20
CA ALA A 122 11.39 6.55 4.81
C ALA A 122 12.79 6.40 4.19
N PRO A 123 13.14 7.20 3.15
CA PRO A 123 14.45 7.15 2.52
C PRO A 123 15.54 7.85 3.33
N ASN A 124 16.80 7.48 3.07
CA ASN A 124 17.95 8.32 3.35
C ASN A 124 18.11 9.32 2.19
N VAL A 125 18.15 10.61 2.51
CA VAL A 125 18.22 11.68 1.51
C VAL A 125 19.52 12.48 1.70
N THR A 126 20.26 12.69 0.62
CA THR A 126 21.47 13.52 0.62
C THR A 126 21.42 14.55 -0.49
N LEU A 127 21.88 15.77 -0.19
CA LEU A 127 22.07 16.85 -1.15
C LEU A 127 23.55 16.96 -1.52
N SER A 128 23.84 17.24 -2.78
CA SER A 128 25.21 17.39 -3.26
C SER A 128 25.32 18.40 -4.41
N PRO A 129 26.49 19.10 -4.52
CA PRO A 129 27.63 19.07 -3.62
C PRO A 129 27.29 19.73 -2.26
N ASP A 130 28.06 19.41 -1.22
CA ASP A 130 28.00 20.07 0.08
C ASP A 130 29.45 20.36 0.55
N PRO A 131 29.87 21.64 0.67
CA PRO A 131 29.08 22.85 0.42
C PRO A 131 28.76 23.06 -1.07
N ILE A 132 27.66 23.74 -1.35
CA ILE A 132 27.22 24.13 -2.71
C ILE A 132 27.39 25.64 -2.91
N SER A 133 27.81 26.05 -4.12
CA SER A 133 27.78 27.44 -4.56
C SER A 133 26.72 27.72 -5.60
N SER A 134 26.29 28.98 -5.76
CA SER A 134 25.29 29.39 -6.74
C SER A 134 25.66 29.13 -8.21
N THR A 135 26.88 28.65 -8.48
CA THR A 135 27.34 28.30 -9.85
C THR A 135 27.26 26.80 -10.14
N GLN A 136 26.78 26.01 -9.19
CA GLN A 136 26.74 24.54 -9.26
C GLN A 136 25.27 24.06 -9.27
N THR A 137 25.01 22.96 -9.93
CA THR A 137 23.70 22.27 -9.88
C THR A 137 23.57 21.54 -8.56
N LEU A 138 22.46 21.78 -7.86
CA LEU A 138 22.08 21.05 -6.64
C LEU A 138 21.41 19.73 -7.04
N ASN A 139 21.93 18.62 -6.51
CA ASN A 139 21.38 17.29 -6.78
C ASN A 139 20.92 16.64 -5.48
N VAL A 140 19.86 15.84 -5.58
CA VAL A 140 19.37 14.98 -4.49
C VAL A 140 19.56 13.52 -4.86
N VAL A 141 19.96 12.72 -3.87
CA VAL A 141 19.99 11.27 -3.95
C VAL A 141 19.16 10.70 -2.80
N ALA A 142 18.19 9.84 -3.14
CA ALA A 142 17.38 9.11 -2.19
C ALA A 142 17.71 7.61 -2.27
N THR A 143 17.94 6.98 -1.13
CA THR A 143 18.28 5.55 -1.04
C THR A 143 17.78 4.94 0.26
N GLY A 144 17.81 3.61 0.36
CA GLY A 144 17.64 2.90 1.63
C GLY A 144 16.21 2.69 2.10
N SER A 145 15.19 3.11 1.33
CA SER A 145 13.84 2.65 1.59
C SER A 145 13.72 1.15 1.34
N THR A 146 12.95 0.49 2.19
CA THR A 146 12.62 -0.93 2.06
C THR A 146 11.12 -1.10 2.16
N ASP A 147 10.61 -2.08 1.45
CA ASP A 147 9.22 -2.50 1.52
C ASP A 147 9.11 -3.91 2.09
N ALA A 148 8.19 -4.12 3.06
CA ALA A 148 8.04 -5.39 3.74
C ALA A 148 7.33 -6.44 2.87
N ASP A 149 6.52 -6.00 1.91
CA ASP A 149 5.80 -6.85 0.97
C ASP A 149 6.66 -7.18 -0.26
N GLY A 150 7.83 -6.52 -0.40
CA GLY A 150 8.77 -6.70 -1.49
C GLY A 150 8.39 -5.94 -2.77
N ASP A 151 7.55 -4.93 -2.66
CA ASP A 151 7.12 -4.11 -3.78
C ASP A 151 8.23 -3.15 -4.26
N ASN A 152 8.15 -2.75 -5.52
CA ASN A 152 9.12 -1.83 -6.12
C ASN A 152 8.88 -0.40 -5.63
N ILE A 153 9.91 0.22 -5.08
CA ILE A 153 9.84 1.58 -4.53
C ILE A 153 10.23 2.60 -5.60
N SER A 154 9.42 3.61 -5.76
CA SER A 154 9.68 4.85 -6.50
C SER A 154 9.75 6.03 -5.55
N TYR A 155 10.35 7.15 -5.99
CA TYR A 155 10.47 8.36 -5.19
C TYR A 155 9.84 9.54 -5.91
N SER A 156 9.09 10.35 -5.15
CA SER A 156 8.64 11.68 -5.56
C SER A 156 9.39 12.76 -4.80
N TYR A 157 9.56 13.94 -5.41
CA TYR A 157 10.36 15.03 -4.90
C TYR A 157 9.53 16.32 -4.87
N GLN A 158 9.56 17.01 -3.74
CA GLN A 158 9.00 18.36 -3.58
C GLN A 158 10.11 19.29 -3.08
N TRP A 159 10.33 20.41 -3.79
CA TRP A 159 11.36 21.36 -3.45
C TRP A 159 10.76 22.64 -2.87
N PHE A 160 11.48 23.19 -1.92
CA PHE A 160 11.13 24.43 -1.24
C PHE A 160 12.33 25.39 -1.28
N GLU A 161 12.09 26.60 -1.74
CA GLU A 161 13.03 27.71 -1.68
C GLU A 161 12.63 28.62 -0.51
N ASN A 162 13.51 28.80 0.47
CA ASN A 162 13.25 29.59 1.69
C ASN A 162 11.92 29.21 2.39
N GLY A 163 11.55 27.92 2.34
CA GLY A 163 10.31 27.38 2.91
C GLY A 163 9.07 27.52 2.01
N ILE A 164 9.20 28.06 0.80
CA ILE A 164 8.10 28.20 -0.16
C ILE A 164 8.20 27.09 -1.20
N LEU A 165 7.10 26.33 -1.38
CA LEU A 165 7.03 25.27 -2.38
C LEU A 165 7.25 25.82 -3.79
N VAL A 166 8.17 25.22 -4.54
CA VAL A 166 8.43 25.52 -5.96
C VAL A 166 7.89 24.41 -6.87
N SER A 167 7.79 24.68 -8.16
CA SER A 167 7.24 23.74 -9.14
C SER A 167 8.21 22.64 -9.57
N ALA A 168 9.48 22.66 -9.10
CA ALA A 168 10.46 21.65 -9.41
C ALA A 168 10.10 20.30 -8.76
N THR A 169 10.14 19.22 -9.54
CA THR A 169 9.82 17.84 -9.09
C THR A 169 10.91 16.83 -9.47
N GLY A 170 12.01 17.30 -10.07
CA GLY A 170 13.13 16.46 -10.48
C GLY A 170 14.14 16.21 -9.36
N THR A 171 15.16 15.46 -9.69
CA THR A 171 16.29 15.13 -8.79
C THR A 171 17.37 16.20 -8.74
N SER A 172 17.15 17.38 -9.33
CA SER A 172 18.13 18.46 -9.34
C SER A 172 17.47 19.83 -9.51
N ILE A 173 18.15 20.88 -9.00
CA ILE A 173 17.87 22.28 -9.24
C ILE A 173 19.06 22.86 -10.02
N SER A 174 18.75 23.60 -11.11
CA SER A 174 19.78 24.20 -11.95
C SER A 174 20.53 25.31 -11.20
N ALA A 175 21.82 25.48 -11.47
CA ALA A 175 22.61 26.60 -10.98
C ALA A 175 22.01 27.98 -11.35
N THR A 176 21.21 28.06 -12.43
CA THR A 176 20.53 29.30 -12.84
C THR A 176 19.40 29.74 -11.92
N ASP A 177 18.93 28.83 -11.10
CA ASP A 177 17.81 29.02 -10.17
C ASP A 177 18.26 29.16 -8.72
N LEU A 178 19.60 29.22 -8.48
CA LEU A 178 20.20 29.28 -7.15
C LEU A 178 20.83 30.63 -6.88
N ASP A 179 20.38 31.32 -5.84
CA ASP A 179 20.97 32.58 -5.36
C ASP A 179 21.71 32.36 -4.03
N VAL A 180 22.78 33.16 -3.81
CA VAL A 180 23.58 33.10 -2.59
C VAL A 180 22.74 33.46 -1.36
N GLY A 181 22.79 32.61 -0.34
CA GLY A 181 22.10 32.79 0.93
C GLY A 181 20.73 32.13 0.99
N GLU A 182 20.23 31.59 -0.11
CA GLU A 182 18.99 30.82 -0.11
C GLU A 182 19.14 29.51 0.67
N VAL A 183 18.05 29.07 1.28
CA VAL A 183 17.90 27.76 1.89
C VAL A 183 16.98 26.91 1.00
N TRP A 184 17.56 25.89 0.41
CA TRP A 184 16.83 24.92 -0.38
C TRP A 184 16.56 23.66 0.44
N THR A 185 15.29 23.24 0.48
CA THR A 185 14.83 22.01 1.16
C THR A 185 14.20 21.09 0.13
N VAL A 186 14.50 19.82 0.21
CA VAL A 186 13.81 18.78 -0.55
C VAL A 186 13.10 17.83 0.40
N GLN A 187 11.85 17.55 0.10
CA GLN A 187 11.05 16.49 0.70
C GLN A 187 10.98 15.33 -0.30
N VAL A 188 11.38 14.15 0.13
CA VAL A 188 11.39 12.93 -0.69
C VAL A 188 10.46 11.91 -0.09
N THR A 189 9.42 11.53 -0.84
CA THR A 189 8.40 10.56 -0.43
C THR A 189 8.57 9.27 -1.23
N PRO A 190 8.76 8.12 -0.58
CA PRO A 190 8.77 6.81 -1.23
C PRO A 190 7.34 6.34 -1.50
N ASN A 191 7.12 5.60 -2.60
CA ASN A 191 5.83 5.00 -2.96
C ASN A 191 6.08 3.60 -3.54
N ASP A 192 5.32 2.60 -3.11
CA ASP A 192 5.41 1.19 -3.51
C ASP A 192 4.47 0.82 -4.68
N GLY A 193 3.76 1.80 -5.23
CA GLY A 193 2.74 1.60 -6.26
C GLY A 193 1.32 1.49 -5.70
N TYR A 194 1.15 1.41 -4.39
CA TYR A 194 -0.14 1.35 -3.70
C TYR A 194 -0.33 2.52 -2.74
N VAL A 195 0.69 2.84 -1.93
CA VAL A 195 0.60 3.86 -0.90
C VAL A 195 1.94 4.59 -0.72
N ASP A 196 1.89 5.84 -0.27
CA ASP A 196 3.07 6.60 0.10
C ASP A 196 3.59 6.18 1.49
N GLY A 197 4.90 6.01 1.59
CA GLY A 197 5.58 5.89 2.88
C GLY A 197 5.88 7.25 3.50
N ASN A 198 6.47 7.23 4.70
CA ASN A 198 6.90 8.46 5.35
C ASN A 198 8.01 9.15 4.54
N TYR A 199 7.88 10.46 4.37
CA TYR A 199 8.90 11.26 3.70
C TYR A 199 10.11 11.57 4.59
N THR A 200 11.20 11.94 3.95
CA THR A 200 12.38 12.55 4.59
C THR A 200 12.64 13.92 3.99
N GLU A 201 12.97 14.90 4.84
CA GLU A 201 13.39 16.23 4.43
C GLU A 201 14.87 16.44 4.72
N THR A 202 15.55 17.18 3.83
CA THR A 202 16.90 17.69 4.03
C THR A 202 17.07 19.05 3.40
N SER A 203 17.93 19.89 3.98
CA SER A 203 18.12 21.27 3.56
C SER A 203 19.60 21.59 3.38
N ILE A 204 19.89 22.55 2.50
CA ILE A 204 21.22 23.10 2.28
C ILE A 204 21.13 24.61 2.05
N THR A 205 22.16 25.35 2.47
CA THR A 205 22.26 26.79 2.21
C THR A 205 23.24 27.04 1.07
N ILE A 206 22.83 27.88 0.11
CA ILE A 206 23.64 28.22 -1.05
C ILE A 206 24.74 29.21 -0.63
N SER A 207 26.00 28.79 -0.81
CA SER A 207 27.18 29.58 -0.49
C SER A 207 27.63 30.45 -1.66
N ASN A 208 28.44 31.49 -1.36
CA ASN A 208 29.13 32.21 -2.40
C ASN A 208 30.26 31.34 -3.03
N SER A 209 30.42 31.44 -4.34
CA SER A 209 31.58 30.81 -5.00
C SER A 209 32.88 31.52 -4.62
N GLU A 210 33.97 30.77 -4.43
CA GLU A 210 35.27 31.36 -4.21
C GLU A 210 35.73 32.20 -5.44
N PRO A 211 36.33 33.36 -5.23
CA PRO A 211 36.85 34.16 -6.34
C PRO A 211 37.97 33.43 -7.06
N VAL A 212 37.86 33.31 -8.38
CA VAL A 212 38.93 32.72 -9.21
C VAL A 212 39.75 33.83 -9.82
N ILE A 213 41.07 33.84 -9.52
CA ILE A 213 42.04 34.74 -10.18
C ILE A 213 42.36 34.13 -11.55
N SER A 214 41.78 34.66 -12.61
CA SER A 214 42.04 34.18 -13.98
C SER A 214 43.31 34.75 -14.61
N SER A 215 43.80 35.92 -14.15
CA SER A 215 45.06 36.52 -14.59
C SER A 215 45.56 37.55 -13.58
N VAL A 216 46.87 37.64 -13.41
CA VAL A 216 47.54 38.71 -12.69
C VAL A 216 48.34 39.53 -13.70
N LEU A 217 47.92 40.77 -13.93
CA LEU A 217 48.72 41.69 -14.76
C LEU A 217 49.66 42.46 -13.86
N ILE A 218 50.93 42.23 -13.99
CA ILE A 218 51.98 43.04 -13.31
C ILE A 218 52.42 44.11 -14.27
N SER A 219 52.05 45.36 -14.02
CA SER A 219 52.57 46.51 -14.74
C SER A 219 53.54 47.28 -13.84
N SER A 220 54.75 47.57 -14.34
CA SER A 220 55.61 48.49 -13.62
C SER A 220 55.24 49.95 -13.90
N SER A 221 55.15 50.75 -12.86
CA SER A 221 54.78 52.18 -12.98
C SER A 221 55.97 53.01 -13.51
N ASP A 222 57.13 52.41 -13.67
CA ASP A 222 58.35 53.08 -14.10
C ASP A 222 58.54 52.81 -15.59
N GLY A 223 58.02 53.66 -16.44
CA GLY A 223 58.12 53.53 -17.91
C GLY A 223 59.43 52.90 -18.39
N GLY A 224 59.34 51.60 -18.63
CA GLY A 224 60.26 50.75 -19.40
C GLY A 224 61.73 51.07 -19.40
N SER A 225 62.49 50.58 -18.45
CA SER A 225 63.89 50.38 -18.66
C SER A 225 64.16 48.90 -18.92
N SER A 226 64.36 48.54 -20.17
CA SER A 226 64.93 47.25 -20.53
C SER A 226 66.38 47.18 -20.05
N TYR A 227 66.64 46.37 -19.04
CA TYR A 227 68.01 45.92 -18.76
C TYR A 227 68.35 44.83 -19.76
N ASN A 228 69.22 45.15 -20.72
CA ASN A 228 69.98 44.18 -21.49
C ASN A 228 71.23 43.85 -20.68
N ASP A 229 71.32 42.72 -20.06
CA ASP A 229 72.58 42.14 -19.65
C ASP A 229 73.13 41.30 -20.82
N SER A 230 74.27 41.77 -21.27
CA SER A 230 75.17 41.10 -22.21
C SER A 230 76.00 40.05 -21.52
#